data_45925589b699b662db9aed7a97e348e7
#
_entry.id   45925589b699b662db9aed7a97e348e7
#
_cell.length_a   1.000
_cell.length_b   1.000
_cell.length_c   1.000
_cell.angle_alpha   90.00
_cell.angle_beta   90.00
_cell.angle_gamma   90.00
#
_symmetry.space_group_name_H-M   'P 1'
#
loop_
_entity.id
_entity.type
_entity.pdbx_description
1 polymer ?
#
loop_
_entity_poly.entity_id
_entity_poly.type
_entity_poly.pdbx_seq_one_letter_code
_entity_poly.pdbx_strand_id
1 'polypeptide(L)'
;MPNTSEKYKTDYYFKKEDDLNPIVFIHGVGLTKEIWSPQLEFFKDHNILTYDLLGHGKTPLEKTQLNFEDFTRQLLNLIKELEINKIHLVGFSLGSLIARHFAAIHGDKLSSLVLHGSIYKRSEEQKRVVQNRFELIKSDKPASKDRSLRRWFSDKFLKENKEIYDKIFSMLDENDHNNFLKAYKLFVNYEDDDQMLNNINTNTLVTTGQHDVGSTTEMAKNLSEKIKGAKYIEIKDGKHLCSIECSKEFNKAIELFVDQNYDNA
;
A
#
# COMPACT_ATOMS: atom_id res chain seq x y z
N MET A 1 -11.61 -12.34 14.97
CA MET A 1 -10.29 -12.91 15.26
C MET A 1 -9.47 -12.85 13.96
N PRO A 2 -8.16 -12.66 14.01
CA PRO A 2 -7.35 -12.72 12.79
C PRO A 2 -7.46 -14.13 12.19
N ASN A 3 -7.64 -14.19 10.88
CA ASN A 3 -7.71 -15.42 10.13
C ASN A 3 -6.37 -15.67 9.42
N THR A 4 -6.05 -16.93 9.15
CA THR A 4 -4.80 -17.31 8.48
C THR A 4 -5.14 -18.16 7.27
N SER A 5 -4.65 -17.75 6.09
CA SER A 5 -4.83 -18.50 4.85
C SER A 5 -4.02 -19.80 4.85
N GLU A 6 -4.49 -20.82 4.13
CA GLU A 6 -3.84 -22.14 4.10
C GLU A 6 -2.49 -22.10 3.41
N LYS A 7 -2.41 -21.53 2.20
CA LYS A 7 -1.23 -21.66 1.33
C LYS A 7 -0.01 -20.88 1.77
N TYR A 8 -0.20 -19.60 2.17
CA TYR A 8 0.91 -18.72 2.56
C TYR A 8 0.92 -18.41 4.05
N LYS A 9 -0.01 -19.00 4.81
CA LYS A 9 -0.24 -18.64 6.21
C LYS A 9 -0.42 -17.13 6.37
N THR A 10 -1.04 -16.49 5.35
CA THR A 10 -1.29 -15.06 5.35
C THR A 10 -2.22 -14.69 6.48
N ASP A 11 -1.78 -13.84 7.37
CA ASP A 11 -2.63 -13.26 8.41
C ASP A 11 -3.46 -12.14 7.81
N TYR A 12 -4.79 -12.25 7.92
CA TYR A 12 -5.72 -11.31 7.33
C TYR A 12 -6.91 -10.99 8.25
N TYR A 13 -7.57 -9.91 7.94
CA TYR A 13 -8.90 -9.56 8.46
C TYR A 13 -9.84 -9.42 7.27
N PHE A 14 -10.94 -10.16 7.30
CA PHE A 14 -11.99 -10.08 6.29
C PHE A 14 -13.34 -9.87 6.98
N LYS A 15 -14.02 -8.80 6.60
CA LYS A 15 -15.39 -8.48 6.99
C LYS A 15 -16.25 -8.55 5.74
N LYS A 16 -17.27 -9.40 5.76
CA LYS A 16 -18.27 -9.53 4.70
C LYS A 16 -19.63 -9.09 5.26
N GLU A 17 -20.23 -8.08 4.66
CA GLU A 17 -21.55 -7.53 5.04
C GLU A 17 -22.62 -7.87 3.99
N ASP A 18 -22.24 -7.91 2.72
CA ASP A 18 -23.16 -8.10 1.58
C ASP A 18 -22.49 -8.91 0.45
N ASP A 19 -23.09 -8.89 -0.74
CA ASP A 19 -22.54 -9.55 -1.93
C ASP A 19 -21.76 -8.61 -2.86
N LEU A 20 -21.48 -7.36 -2.44
CA LEU A 20 -20.66 -6.44 -3.21
C LEU A 20 -19.17 -6.83 -3.17
N ASN A 21 -18.45 -6.37 -4.18
CA ASN A 21 -17.00 -6.61 -4.26
C ASN A 21 -16.27 -5.91 -3.11
N PRO A 22 -15.40 -6.61 -2.37
CA PRO A 22 -14.72 -6.01 -1.21
C PRO A 22 -13.65 -5.00 -1.60
N ILE A 23 -13.41 -4.04 -0.70
CA ILE A 23 -12.26 -3.15 -0.76
C ILE A 23 -11.08 -3.87 -0.10
N VAL A 24 -10.02 -4.11 -0.87
CA VAL A 24 -8.80 -4.78 -0.40
C VAL A 24 -7.68 -3.77 -0.24
N PHE A 25 -7.10 -3.71 0.95
CA PHE A 25 -6.03 -2.78 1.28
C PHE A 25 -4.68 -3.49 1.42
N ILE A 26 -3.66 -3.03 0.68
CA ILE A 26 -2.27 -3.50 0.75
C ILE A 26 -1.40 -2.43 1.40
N HIS A 27 -0.76 -2.78 2.52
CA HIS A 27 0.11 -1.87 3.27
C HIS A 27 1.48 -1.64 2.61
N GLY A 28 2.24 -0.66 3.12
CA GLY A 28 3.60 -0.35 2.70
C GLY A 28 4.66 -1.21 3.40
N VAL A 29 5.91 -1.10 2.94
CA VAL A 29 7.05 -1.82 3.52
C VAL A 29 7.26 -1.48 4.99
N GLY A 30 7.52 -2.51 5.80
CA GLY A 30 7.74 -2.39 7.24
C GLY A 30 6.49 -2.16 8.08
N LEU A 31 5.32 -2.09 7.47
CA LEU A 31 4.03 -1.90 8.13
C LEU A 31 3.26 -3.22 8.18
N THR A 32 2.08 -3.21 8.78
CA THR A 32 1.16 -4.34 8.85
C THR A 32 -0.24 -3.91 8.43
N LYS A 33 -1.16 -4.86 8.28
CA LYS A 33 -2.59 -4.59 8.00
C LYS A 33 -3.23 -3.63 9.01
N GLU A 34 -2.67 -3.51 10.21
CA GLU A 34 -3.19 -2.66 11.28
C GLU A 34 -3.11 -1.16 11.00
N ILE A 35 -2.34 -0.73 9.98
CA ILE A 35 -2.30 0.68 9.56
C ILE A 35 -3.65 1.13 9.01
N TRP A 36 -4.48 0.20 8.56
CA TRP A 36 -5.77 0.47 7.94
C TRP A 36 -6.92 0.64 8.93
N SER A 37 -6.61 0.72 10.25
CA SER A 37 -7.64 0.92 11.28
C SER A 37 -8.57 2.12 11.03
N PRO A 38 -8.11 3.30 10.54
CA PRO A 38 -9.02 4.40 10.20
C PRO A 38 -9.94 4.09 9.00
N GLN A 39 -9.49 3.24 8.07
CA GLN A 39 -10.27 2.80 6.93
C GLN A 39 -11.30 1.75 7.35
N LEU A 40 -10.92 0.82 8.21
CA LEU A 40 -11.83 -0.19 8.77
C LEU A 40 -12.99 0.45 9.52
N GLU A 41 -12.73 1.52 10.26
CA GLU A 41 -13.77 2.30 10.98
C GLU A 41 -14.70 3.02 10.01
N PHE A 42 -14.12 3.69 8.99
CA PHE A 42 -14.89 4.49 8.03
C PHE A 42 -15.76 3.62 7.12
N PHE A 43 -15.20 2.54 6.60
CA PHE A 43 -15.86 1.61 5.68
C PHE A 43 -16.55 0.45 6.42
N LYS A 44 -16.98 0.67 7.66
CA LYS A 44 -17.57 -0.39 8.50
C LYS A 44 -18.81 -1.06 7.91
N ASP A 45 -19.49 -0.42 6.97
CA ASP A 45 -20.68 -0.93 6.28
C ASP A 45 -20.35 -1.52 4.89
N HIS A 46 -19.06 -1.73 4.57
CA HIS A 46 -18.57 -2.34 3.33
C HIS A 46 -17.89 -3.69 3.60
N ASN A 47 -17.76 -4.48 2.55
CA ASN A 47 -16.88 -5.65 2.56
C ASN A 47 -15.43 -5.18 2.52
N ILE A 48 -14.61 -5.59 3.48
CA ILE A 48 -13.21 -5.15 3.59
C ILE A 48 -12.30 -6.33 3.82
N LEU A 49 -11.18 -6.35 3.10
CA LEU A 49 -10.08 -7.27 3.31
C LEU A 49 -8.77 -6.49 3.53
N THR A 50 -8.10 -6.76 4.64
CA THR A 50 -6.74 -6.31 4.90
C THR A 50 -5.87 -7.51 5.25
N TYR A 51 -4.60 -7.51 4.87
CA TYR A 51 -3.71 -8.63 5.14
C TYR A 51 -2.26 -8.18 5.30
N ASP A 52 -1.47 -9.00 5.98
CA ASP A 52 -0.04 -8.79 6.14
C ASP A 52 0.70 -9.36 4.93
N LEU A 53 1.56 -8.56 4.30
CA LEU A 53 2.42 -8.98 3.21
C LEU A 53 3.40 -10.06 3.66
N LEU A 54 3.88 -10.90 2.74
CA LEU A 54 4.93 -11.89 3.00
C LEU A 54 6.10 -11.23 3.74
N GLY A 55 6.49 -11.81 4.87
CA GLY A 55 7.57 -11.32 5.72
C GLY A 55 7.24 -10.07 6.55
N HIS A 56 5.96 -9.71 6.66
CA HIS A 56 5.49 -8.62 7.51
C HIS A 56 4.45 -9.12 8.51
N GLY A 57 4.39 -8.45 9.67
CA GLY A 57 3.43 -8.79 10.71
C GLY A 57 3.49 -10.26 11.10
N LYS A 58 2.35 -10.94 11.00
CA LYS A 58 2.25 -12.38 11.31
C LYS A 58 2.37 -13.30 10.11
N THR A 59 2.52 -12.76 8.90
CA THR A 59 2.68 -13.55 7.68
C THR A 59 4.15 -13.95 7.50
N PRO A 60 4.48 -15.25 7.50
CA PRO A 60 5.86 -15.71 7.36
C PRO A 60 6.41 -15.47 5.95
N LEU A 61 7.74 -15.50 5.83
CA LEU A 61 8.45 -15.53 4.56
C LEU A 61 9.43 -16.70 4.54
N GLU A 62 9.11 -17.75 3.81
CA GLU A 62 9.94 -18.95 3.70
C GLU A 62 11.00 -18.85 2.58
N LYS A 63 10.93 -17.81 1.73
CA LYS A 63 11.83 -17.62 0.59
C LYS A 63 13.09 -16.82 0.95
N THR A 64 14.20 -17.21 0.32
CA THR A 64 15.47 -16.46 0.39
C THR A 64 15.44 -15.19 -0.47
N GLN A 65 14.77 -15.24 -1.61
CA GLN A 65 14.58 -14.10 -2.51
C GLN A 65 13.10 -13.83 -2.68
N LEU A 66 12.75 -12.54 -2.78
CA LEU A 66 11.39 -12.04 -2.90
C LEU A 66 11.28 -11.21 -4.18
N ASN A 67 10.16 -11.32 -4.88
CA ASN A 67 9.83 -10.53 -6.07
C ASN A 67 8.36 -10.11 -6.07
N PHE A 68 7.95 -9.24 -7.00
CA PHE A 68 6.57 -8.75 -7.07
C PHE A 68 5.55 -9.85 -7.38
N GLU A 69 5.95 -10.84 -8.16
CA GLU A 69 5.11 -12.00 -8.48
C GLU A 69 4.74 -12.82 -7.22
N ASP A 70 5.62 -12.87 -6.22
CA ASP A 70 5.32 -13.55 -4.95
C ASP A 70 4.17 -12.88 -4.20
N PHE A 71 4.16 -11.55 -4.13
CA PHE A 71 3.08 -10.78 -3.53
C PHE A 71 1.79 -10.85 -4.36
N THR A 72 1.91 -10.78 -5.68
CA THR A 72 0.76 -10.93 -6.59
C THR A 72 0.09 -12.29 -6.39
N ARG A 73 0.86 -13.36 -6.31
CA ARG A 73 0.37 -14.69 -6.00
C ARG A 73 -0.21 -14.83 -4.60
N GLN A 74 0.36 -14.14 -3.61
CA GLN A 74 -0.21 -14.11 -2.27
C GLN A 74 -1.64 -13.57 -2.32
N LEU A 75 -1.86 -12.40 -2.92
CA LEU A 75 -3.19 -11.81 -3.05
C LEU A 75 -4.13 -12.70 -3.86
N LEU A 76 -3.68 -13.19 -5.03
CA LEU A 76 -4.50 -14.05 -5.89
C LEU A 76 -4.98 -15.32 -5.17
N ASN A 77 -4.10 -15.96 -4.38
CA ASN A 77 -4.50 -17.14 -3.61
C ASN A 77 -5.44 -16.78 -2.46
N LEU A 78 -5.21 -15.64 -1.80
CA LEU A 78 -6.07 -15.19 -0.70
C LEU A 78 -7.51 -14.92 -1.18
N ILE A 79 -7.69 -14.16 -2.27
CA ILE A 79 -9.03 -13.89 -2.82
C ILE A 79 -9.70 -15.17 -3.35
N LYS A 80 -8.92 -16.10 -3.92
CA LYS A 80 -9.43 -17.39 -4.37
C LYS A 80 -9.89 -18.27 -3.20
N GLU A 81 -9.14 -18.33 -2.12
CA GLU A 81 -9.47 -19.07 -0.90
C GLU A 81 -10.72 -18.52 -0.21
N LEU A 82 -10.91 -17.18 -0.30
CA LEU A 82 -12.10 -16.49 0.22
C LEU A 82 -13.28 -16.47 -0.77
N GLU A 83 -13.16 -17.15 -1.92
CA GLU A 83 -14.19 -17.20 -2.98
C GLU A 83 -14.61 -15.82 -3.50
N ILE A 84 -13.65 -14.86 -3.51
CA ILE A 84 -13.85 -13.49 -4.00
C ILE A 84 -13.55 -13.45 -5.51
N ASN A 85 -14.54 -13.03 -6.31
CA ASN A 85 -14.41 -12.96 -7.77
C ASN A 85 -13.70 -11.69 -8.24
N LYS A 86 -14.12 -10.54 -7.74
CA LYS A 86 -13.55 -9.21 -8.05
C LYS A 86 -13.36 -8.38 -6.79
N ILE A 87 -12.44 -7.42 -6.85
CA ILE A 87 -12.08 -6.55 -5.71
C ILE A 87 -11.91 -5.09 -6.17
N HIS A 88 -12.11 -4.16 -5.25
CA HIS A 88 -11.59 -2.80 -5.33
C HIS A 88 -10.22 -2.80 -4.63
N LEU A 89 -9.13 -2.61 -5.36
CA LEU A 89 -7.78 -2.77 -4.82
C LEU A 89 -7.15 -1.43 -4.47
N VAL A 90 -6.76 -1.25 -3.23
CA VAL A 90 -6.08 -0.06 -2.70
C VAL A 90 -4.67 -0.45 -2.24
N GLY A 91 -3.65 0.05 -2.91
CA GLY A 91 -2.25 -0.20 -2.54
C GLY A 91 -1.55 1.06 -2.05
N PHE A 92 -0.81 0.95 -0.94
CA PHE A 92 -0.01 2.03 -0.38
C PHE A 92 1.48 1.77 -0.51
N SER A 93 2.24 2.73 -1.03
CA SER A 93 3.72 2.70 -1.12
C SER A 93 4.22 1.42 -1.82
N LEU A 94 4.95 0.50 -1.14
CA LEU A 94 5.26 -0.83 -1.70
C LEU A 94 3.99 -1.55 -2.14
N GLY A 95 2.92 -1.48 -1.36
CA GLY A 95 1.61 -2.05 -1.72
C GLY A 95 1.04 -1.47 -3.01
N SER A 96 1.34 -0.20 -3.35
CA SER A 96 0.92 0.38 -4.62
C SER A 96 1.68 -0.20 -5.82
N LEU A 97 2.96 -0.52 -5.65
CA LEU A 97 3.75 -1.21 -6.69
C LEU A 97 3.25 -2.65 -6.91
N ILE A 98 2.89 -3.33 -5.82
CA ILE A 98 2.26 -4.66 -5.87
C ILE A 98 0.91 -4.56 -6.57
N ALA A 99 0.09 -3.57 -6.24
CA ALA A 99 -1.21 -3.35 -6.87
C ALA A 99 -1.10 -3.04 -8.37
N ARG A 100 -0.09 -2.27 -8.79
CA ARG A 100 0.24 -2.03 -10.21
C ARG A 100 0.57 -3.33 -10.92
N HIS A 101 1.45 -4.14 -10.33
CA HIS A 101 1.85 -5.44 -10.89
C HIS A 101 0.64 -6.40 -10.97
N PHE A 102 -0.19 -6.45 -9.93
CA PHE A 102 -1.42 -7.23 -9.92
C PHE A 102 -2.38 -6.78 -11.03
N ALA A 103 -2.63 -5.49 -11.14
CA ALA A 103 -3.55 -4.91 -12.13
C ALA A 103 -3.13 -5.18 -13.58
N ALA A 104 -1.81 -5.15 -13.86
CA ALA A 104 -1.29 -5.41 -15.19
C ALA A 104 -1.45 -6.88 -15.63
N ILE A 105 -1.50 -7.84 -14.68
CA ILE A 105 -1.56 -9.28 -14.96
C ILE A 105 -2.97 -9.85 -14.72
N HIS A 106 -3.65 -9.35 -13.69
CA HIS A 106 -4.94 -9.86 -13.21
C HIS A 106 -6.00 -8.76 -13.17
N GLY A 107 -6.00 -7.85 -14.15
CA GLY A 107 -6.96 -6.75 -14.24
C GLY A 107 -8.42 -7.23 -14.32
N ASP A 108 -8.66 -8.45 -14.80
CA ASP A 108 -9.98 -9.12 -14.80
C ASP A 108 -10.54 -9.35 -13.39
N LYS A 109 -9.69 -9.37 -12.37
CA LYS A 109 -10.06 -9.50 -10.96
C LYS A 109 -10.37 -8.16 -10.28
N LEU A 110 -10.23 -7.04 -10.98
CA LEU A 110 -10.40 -5.71 -10.41
C LEU A 110 -11.68 -5.03 -10.88
N SER A 111 -12.46 -4.50 -9.95
CA SER A 111 -13.53 -3.52 -10.20
C SER A 111 -12.95 -2.11 -10.28
N SER A 112 -11.98 -1.78 -9.44
CA SER A 112 -11.22 -0.53 -9.47
C SER A 112 -9.84 -0.66 -8.83
N LEU A 113 -8.96 0.30 -9.11
CA LEU A 113 -7.59 0.35 -8.59
C LEU A 113 -7.29 1.71 -7.99
N VAL A 114 -6.75 1.74 -6.77
CA VAL A 114 -6.25 2.95 -6.12
C VAL A 114 -4.76 2.78 -5.81
N LEU A 115 -3.95 3.69 -6.34
CA LEU A 115 -2.50 3.74 -6.15
C LEU A 115 -2.17 4.91 -5.24
N HIS A 116 -1.93 4.64 -3.95
CA HIS A 116 -1.65 5.65 -2.94
C HIS A 116 -0.15 5.70 -2.61
N GLY A 117 0.44 6.91 -2.66
CA GLY A 117 1.86 7.11 -2.36
C GLY A 117 2.77 6.27 -3.26
N SER A 118 2.44 6.15 -4.56
CA SER A 118 3.20 5.38 -5.55
C SER A 118 4.34 6.20 -6.12
N ILE A 119 5.53 5.63 -6.17
CA ILE A 119 6.65 6.23 -6.91
C ILE A 119 6.46 6.04 -8.41
N TYR A 120 7.00 6.96 -9.21
CA TYR A 120 7.08 6.81 -10.66
C TYR A 120 8.25 7.61 -11.22
N LYS A 121 9.10 6.97 -12.03
CA LYS A 121 10.28 7.56 -12.70
C LYS A 121 11.17 8.38 -11.76
N ARG A 122 11.72 7.71 -10.75
CA ARG A 122 12.72 8.33 -9.87
C ARG A 122 13.90 8.88 -10.67
N SER A 123 14.29 10.13 -10.41
CA SER A 123 15.54 10.68 -10.90
C SER A 123 16.74 9.94 -10.30
N GLU A 124 17.91 10.05 -10.90
CA GLU A 124 19.16 9.46 -10.38
C GLU A 124 19.50 9.97 -8.97
N GLU A 125 19.16 11.22 -8.66
CA GLU A 125 19.31 11.76 -7.31
C GLU A 125 18.36 11.06 -6.32
N GLN A 126 17.09 10.89 -6.68
CA GLN A 126 16.10 10.19 -5.84
C GLN A 126 16.47 8.71 -5.64
N LYS A 127 17.00 8.04 -6.67
CA LYS A 127 17.52 6.67 -6.54
C LYS A 127 18.67 6.62 -5.54
N ARG A 128 19.63 7.55 -5.64
CA ARG A 128 20.75 7.64 -4.70
C ARG A 128 20.30 7.92 -3.27
N VAL A 129 19.31 8.80 -3.08
CA VAL A 129 18.76 9.11 -1.74
C VAL A 129 18.11 7.87 -1.12
N VAL A 130 17.32 7.10 -1.88
CA VAL A 130 16.67 5.90 -1.35
C VAL A 130 17.68 4.78 -1.10
N GLN A 131 18.72 4.64 -1.93
CA GLN A 131 19.80 3.70 -1.73
C GLN A 131 20.59 4.02 -0.45
N ASN A 132 20.97 5.26 -0.23
CA ASN A 132 21.67 5.70 0.99
C ASN A 132 20.82 5.40 2.24
N ARG A 133 19.51 5.61 2.15
CA ARG A 133 18.58 5.27 3.23
C ARG A 133 18.56 3.77 3.51
N PHE A 134 18.58 2.93 2.47
CA PHE A 134 18.64 1.48 2.62
C PHE A 134 19.92 1.05 3.35
N GLU A 135 21.08 1.63 3.00
CA GLU A 135 22.34 1.33 3.69
C GLU A 135 22.29 1.71 5.19
N LEU A 136 21.68 2.86 5.51
CA LEU A 136 21.49 3.27 6.90
C LEU A 136 20.57 2.32 7.68
N ILE A 137 19.51 1.84 7.05
CA ILE A 137 18.53 0.94 7.68
C ILE A 137 19.12 -0.45 7.92
N LYS A 138 20.02 -0.94 7.06
CA LYS A 138 20.74 -2.22 7.28
C LYS A 138 21.41 -2.31 8.64
N SER A 139 21.82 -1.19 9.21
CA SER A 139 22.45 -1.16 10.53
C SER A 139 21.47 -1.25 11.69
N ASP A 140 20.17 -1.34 11.42
CA ASP A 140 19.07 -1.39 12.39
C ASP A 140 19.24 -0.43 13.57
N LYS A 141 18.96 0.82 13.35
CA LYS A 141 19.06 1.83 14.40
C LYS A 141 17.66 2.35 14.73
N PRO A 142 17.29 2.46 16.02
CA PRO A 142 16.03 3.10 16.43
C PRO A 142 15.86 4.49 15.80
N ALA A 143 16.95 5.24 15.64
CA ALA A 143 16.96 6.52 14.95
C ALA A 143 16.54 6.45 13.48
N SER A 144 16.67 5.32 12.78
CA SER A 144 16.19 5.17 11.40
C SER A 144 14.68 5.05 11.34
N LYS A 145 14.07 4.43 12.34
CA LYS A 145 12.61 4.28 12.48
C LYS A 145 11.97 5.63 12.79
N ASP A 146 12.50 6.38 13.76
CA ASP A 146 12.05 7.76 14.08
C ASP A 146 12.13 8.68 12.85
N ARG A 147 13.26 8.66 12.11
CA ARG A 147 13.38 9.44 10.86
C ARG A 147 12.34 9.05 9.81
N SER A 148 11.92 7.78 9.76
CA SER A 148 10.86 7.34 8.86
C SER A 148 9.51 7.94 9.26
N LEU A 149 9.15 7.92 10.55
CA LEU A 149 7.90 8.51 11.03
C LEU A 149 7.84 10.02 10.76
N ARG A 150 8.95 10.76 11.03
CA ARG A 150 9.02 12.21 10.76
C ARG A 150 8.91 12.56 9.28
N ARG A 151 9.30 11.66 8.40
CA ARG A 151 9.09 11.80 6.96
C ARG A 151 7.65 11.49 6.56
N TRP A 152 6.99 10.55 7.24
CA TRP A 152 5.66 10.07 6.90
C TRP A 152 4.52 10.92 7.45
N PHE A 153 4.75 11.63 8.54
CA PHE A 153 3.78 12.48 9.23
C PHE A 153 4.31 13.90 9.46
N SER A 154 3.43 14.87 9.62
CA SER A 154 3.80 16.21 10.06
C SER A 154 4.22 16.21 11.55
N ASP A 155 5.09 17.16 11.92
CA ASP A 155 5.53 17.31 13.30
C ASP A 155 4.35 17.63 14.24
N LYS A 156 3.36 18.39 13.74
CA LYS A 156 2.13 18.70 14.47
C LYS A 156 1.38 17.41 14.79
N PHE A 157 1.12 16.58 13.77
CA PHE A 157 0.40 15.32 13.93
C PHE A 157 1.06 14.40 14.94
N LEU A 158 2.39 14.23 14.85
CA LEU A 158 3.14 13.36 15.77
C LEU A 158 3.10 13.85 17.23
N LYS A 159 3.07 15.17 17.45
CA LYS A 159 2.93 15.75 18.80
C LYS A 159 1.55 15.51 19.40
N GLU A 160 0.52 15.62 18.59
CA GLU A 160 -0.88 15.51 19.01
C GLU A 160 -1.35 14.04 19.11
N ASN A 161 -0.66 13.09 18.43
CA ASN A 161 -1.08 11.69 18.30
C ASN A 161 0.05 10.73 18.68
N LYS A 162 0.51 10.82 19.93
CA LYS A 162 1.61 9.99 20.42
C LYS A 162 1.31 8.49 20.32
N GLU A 163 0.07 8.07 20.54
CA GLU A 163 -0.35 6.68 20.45
C GLU A 163 -0.15 6.12 19.05
N ILE A 164 -0.42 6.92 18.01
CA ILE A 164 -0.19 6.53 16.61
C ILE A 164 1.32 6.43 16.34
N TYR A 165 2.12 7.38 16.87
CA TYR A 165 3.57 7.29 16.79
C TYR A 165 4.07 5.98 17.39
N ASP A 166 3.69 5.68 18.62
CA ASP A 166 4.14 4.48 19.35
C ASP A 166 3.68 3.20 18.63
N LYS A 167 2.43 3.16 18.14
CA LYS A 167 1.89 2.04 17.36
C LYS A 167 2.69 1.78 16.07
N ILE A 168 2.95 2.81 15.28
CA ILE A 168 3.71 2.66 14.01
C ILE A 168 5.18 2.33 14.29
N PHE A 169 5.76 2.93 15.34
CA PHE A 169 7.12 2.61 15.75
C PHE A 169 7.24 1.12 16.15
N SER A 170 6.31 0.59 16.96
CA SER A 170 6.26 -0.85 17.30
C SER A 170 6.14 -1.73 16.06
N MET A 171 5.28 -1.40 15.10
CA MET A 171 5.19 -2.16 13.84
C MET A 171 6.55 -2.25 13.13
N LEU A 172 7.29 -1.15 13.08
CA LEU A 172 8.62 -1.12 12.45
C LEU A 172 9.66 -1.89 13.27
N ASP A 173 9.52 -1.91 14.60
CA ASP A 173 10.44 -2.56 15.53
C ASP A 173 10.25 -4.08 15.59
N GLU A 174 9.02 -4.54 15.51
CA GLU A 174 8.62 -5.95 15.61
C GLU A 174 8.87 -6.75 14.32
N ASN A 175 9.18 -6.09 13.19
CA ASN A 175 9.48 -6.82 11.97
C ASN A 175 10.75 -7.68 12.11
N ASP A 176 10.72 -8.90 11.56
CA ASP A 176 11.96 -9.61 11.26
C ASP A 176 12.82 -8.76 10.33
N HIS A 177 13.96 -8.32 10.81
CA HIS A 177 14.82 -7.37 10.11
C HIS A 177 15.29 -7.89 8.74
N ASN A 178 15.59 -9.17 8.62
CA ASN A 178 16.05 -9.76 7.37
C ASN A 178 14.93 -9.81 6.33
N ASN A 179 13.72 -10.15 6.74
CA ASN A 179 12.55 -10.18 5.85
C ASN A 179 12.16 -8.77 5.42
N PHE A 180 12.17 -7.81 6.35
CA PHE A 180 11.99 -6.41 6.04
C PHE A 180 13.00 -5.91 5.00
N LEU A 181 14.30 -6.23 5.16
CA LEU A 181 15.33 -5.83 4.20
C LEU A 181 15.11 -6.45 2.82
N LYS A 182 14.63 -7.69 2.71
CA LYS A 182 14.27 -8.30 1.41
C LYS A 182 13.18 -7.52 0.70
N ALA A 183 12.09 -7.17 1.40
CA ALA A 183 10.99 -6.39 0.84
C ALA A 183 11.42 -4.95 0.52
N TYR A 184 12.21 -4.32 1.39
CA TYR A 184 12.70 -2.97 1.15
C TYR A 184 13.67 -2.91 -0.04
N LYS A 185 14.49 -3.93 -0.23
CA LYS A 185 15.36 -4.03 -1.41
C LYS A 185 14.58 -4.04 -2.73
N LEU A 186 13.41 -4.68 -2.77
CA LEU A 186 12.53 -4.61 -3.95
C LEU A 186 12.07 -3.19 -4.22
N PHE A 187 11.64 -2.46 -3.18
CA PHE A 187 11.23 -1.08 -3.31
C PHE A 187 12.39 -0.16 -3.76
N VAL A 188 13.59 -0.37 -3.22
CA VAL A 188 14.78 0.43 -3.55
C VAL A 188 15.18 0.23 -5.01
N ASN A 189 15.20 -1.01 -5.47
CA ASN A 189 15.63 -1.39 -6.82
C ASN A 189 14.50 -1.38 -7.85
N TYR A 190 13.31 -0.86 -7.47
CA TYR A 190 12.19 -0.82 -8.41
C TYR A 190 12.47 0.13 -9.57
N GLU A 191 12.35 -0.38 -10.77
CA GLU A 191 12.36 0.36 -12.02
C GLU A 191 11.00 0.27 -12.69
N ASP A 192 10.53 1.39 -13.22
CA ASP A 192 9.23 1.45 -13.87
C ASP A 192 9.26 0.75 -15.23
N ASP A 193 8.27 -0.08 -15.46
CA ASP A 193 8.00 -0.69 -16.76
C ASP A 193 6.75 -0.04 -17.40
N ASP A 194 7.00 0.83 -18.35
CA ASP A 194 5.94 1.54 -19.07
C ASP A 194 5.07 0.59 -19.91
N GLN A 195 5.59 -0.56 -20.35
CA GLN A 195 4.79 -1.56 -21.08
C GLN A 195 3.83 -2.27 -20.12
N MET A 196 4.30 -2.61 -18.92
CA MET A 196 3.44 -3.16 -17.88
C MET A 196 2.31 -2.18 -17.51
N LEU A 197 2.61 -0.88 -17.38
CA LEU A 197 1.59 0.14 -17.07
C LEU A 197 0.53 0.27 -18.17
N ASN A 198 0.91 0.09 -19.44
CA ASN A 198 -0.03 0.12 -20.56
C ASN A 198 -1.05 -1.04 -20.53
N ASN A 199 -0.76 -2.12 -19.78
CA ASN A 199 -1.69 -3.24 -19.60
C ASN A 199 -2.73 -2.98 -18.51
N ILE A 200 -2.61 -1.90 -17.73
CA ILE A 200 -3.61 -1.52 -16.72
C ILE A 200 -4.79 -0.87 -17.45
N ASN A 201 -5.88 -1.62 -17.58
CA ASN A 201 -7.13 -1.16 -18.18
C ASN A 201 -8.25 -0.93 -17.15
N THR A 202 -7.98 -1.20 -15.90
CA THR A 202 -8.91 -0.98 -14.78
C THR A 202 -9.05 0.51 -14.49
N ASN A 203 -10.27 0.96 -14.17
CA ASN A 203 -10.48 2.31 -13.66
C ASN A 203 -9.55 2.58 -12.49
N THR A 204 -8.69 3.60 -12.63
CA THR A 204 -7.59 3.84 -11.69
C THR A 204 -7.66 5.23 -11.08
N LEU A 205 -7.46 5.32 -9.77
CA LEU A 205 -7.22 6.55 -9.03
C LEU A 205 -5.77 6.55 -8.52
N VAL A 206 -5.02 7.59 -8.84
CA VAL A 206 -3.69 7.84 -8.27
C VAL A 206 -3.80 8.95 -7.23
N THR A 207 -3.29 8.72 -6.02
CA THR A 207 -3.36 9.71 -4.94
C THR A 207 -2.04 9.75 -4.15
N THR A 208 -1.70 10.92 -3.65
CA THR A 208 -0.55 11.13 -2.75
C THR A 208 -0.81 12.32 -1.84
N GLY A 209 -0.07 12.40 -0.74
CA GLY A 209 -0.09 13.59 0.12
C GLY A 209 0.63 14.77 -0.54
N GLN A 210 0.10 15.97 -0.37
CA GLN A 210 0.66 17.23 -0.91
C GLN A 210 2.12 17.43 -0.53
N HIS A 211 2.51 16.99 0.66
CA HIS A 211 3.86 17.14 1.23
C HIS A 211 4.66 15.83 1.25
N ASP A 212 4.25 14.83 0.46
CA ASP A 212 5.02 13.59 0.33
C ASP A 212 6.31 13.85 -0.47
N VAL A 213 7.46 13.71 0.19
CA VAL A 213 8.79 13.91 -0.40
C VAL A 213 9.36 12.63 -1.04
N GLY A 214 8.72 11.49 -0.82
CA GLY A 214 9.17 10.18 -1.32
C GLY A 214 8.42 9.75 -2.58
N SER A 215 7.11 9.93 -2.58
CA SER A 215 6.19 9.69 -3.70
C SER A 215 5.49 11.00 -4.01
N THR A 216 6.20 11.89 -4.71
CA THR A 216 5.81 13.29 -4.86
C THR A 216 4.52 13.47 -5.67
N THR A 217 3.90 14.64 -5.54
CA THR A 217 2.71 15.02 -6.35
C THR A 217 3.01 14.98 -7.83
N GLU A 218 4.23 15.35 -8.24
CA GLU A 218 4.69 15.25 -9.62
C GLU A 218 4.73 13.79 -10.11
N MET A 219 5.31 12.88 -9.32
CA MET A 219 5.31 11.45 -9.64
C MET A 219 3.89 10.90 -9.78
N ALA A 220 2.99 11.29 -8.89
CA ALA A 220 1.60 10.83 -8.91
C ALA A 220 0.84 11.35 -10.14
N LYS A 221 1.04 12.62 -10.53
CA LYS A 221 0.49 13.21 -11.75
C LYS A 221 0.99 12.47 -13.00
N ASN A 222 2.32 12.32 -13.12
CA ASN A 222 2.94 11.63 -14.25
C ASN A 222 2.48 10.17 -14.36
N LEU A 223 2.29 9.48 -13.22
CA LEU A 223 1.75 8.12 -13.20
C LEU A 223 0.30 8.09 -13.67
N SER A 224 -0.54 9.05 -13.24
CA SER A 224 -1.94 9.13 -13.67
C SER A 224 -2.08 9.43 -15.17
N GLU A 225 -1.19 10.25 -15.74
CA GLU A 225 -1.13 10.51 -17.18
C GLU A 225 -0.68 9.29 -17.99
N LYS A 226 0.15 8.44 -17.39
CA LYS A 226 0.67 7.22 -18.00
C LYS A 226 -0.36 6.09 -18.06
N ILE A 227 -1.20 5.96 -17.06
CA ILE A 227 -2.26 4.94 -17.00
C ILE A 227 -3.50 5.48 -17.69
N LYS A 228 -3.97 4.79 -18.73
CA LYS A 228 -5.12 5.23 -19.54
C LYS A 228 -6.37 5.45 -18.68
N GLY A 229 -6.90 6.67 -18.72
CA GLY A 229 -8.14 7.02 -18.02
C GLY A 229 -8.01 7.18 -16.52
N ALA A 230 -6.80 7.12 -15.98
CA ALA A 230 -6.60 7.30 -14.54
C ALA A 230 -6.93 8.74 -14.10
N LYS A 231 -7.50 8.84 -12.89
CA LYS A 231 -7.76 10.11 -12.21
C LYS A 231 -6.63 10.39 -11.21
N TYR A 232 -6.39 11.67 -10.90
CA TYR A 232 -5.44 12.10 -9.87
C TYR A 232 -6.15 12.92 -8.81
N ILE A 233 -5.89 12.62 -7.53
CA ILE A 233 -6.33 13.42 -6.39
C ILE A 233 -5.15 13.62 -5.44
N GLU A 234 -4.87 14.89 -5.12
CA GLU A 234 -3.91 15.28 -4.09
C GLU A 234 -4.61 15.37 -2.72
N ILE A 235 -4.06 14.71 -1.71
CA ILE A 235 -4.54 14.82 -0.34
C ILE A 235 -3.86 16.03 0.31
N LYS A 236 -4.64 17.08 0.50
CA LYS A 236 -4.15 18.35 1.03
C LYS A 236 -3.55 18.19 2.42
N ASP A 237 -2.49 18.96 2.70
CA ASP A 237 -1.74 18.98 3.96
C ASP A 237 -1.12 17.64 4.37
N GLY A 238 -1.33 16.55 3.62
CA GLY A 238 -0.85 15.21 3.94
C GLY A 238 0.61 14.98 3.55
N LYS A 239 1.32 14.19 4.34
CA LYS A 239 2.61 13.58 3.99
C LYS A 239 2.41 12.16 3.47
N HIS A 240 3.42 11.28 3.61
CA HIS A 240 3.40 9.93 3.02
C HIS A 240 2.29 9.03 3.57
N LEU A 241 2.06 9.04 4.89
CA LEU A 241 0.99 8.29 5.55
C LEU A 241 -0.29 9.13 5.75
N CYS A 242 -0.66 9.94 4.74
CA CYS A 242 -1.87 10.77 4.80
C CYS A 242 -3.16 9.92 4.85
N SER A 243 -3.12 8.65 4.54
CA SER A 243 -4.22 7.72 4.83
C SER A 243 -4.56 7.60 6.33
N ILE A 244 -3.63 7.98 7.20
CA ILE A 244 -3.84 8.09 8.65
C ILE A 244 -3.99 9.56 9.06
N GLU A 245 -3.02 10.40 8.69
CA GLU A 245 -2.95 11.81 9.08
C GLU A 245 -4.15 12.63 8.58
N CYS A 246 -4.56 12.40 7.34
CA CYS A 246 -5.69 13.06 6.66
C CYS A 246 -6.77 12.02 6.30
N SER A 247 -7.08 11.12 7.24
CA SER A 247 -7.91 9.94 6.97
C SER A 247 -9.31 10.30 6.43
N LYS A 248 -9.90 11.41 6.84
CA LYS A 248 -11.23 11.87 6.36
C LYS A 248 -11.21 12.15 4.86
N GLU A 249 -10.26 12.97 4.41
CA GLU A 249 -10.09 13.35 3.00
C GLU A 249 -9.73 12.14 2.15
N PHE A 250 -8.79 11.32 2.63
CA PHE A 250 -8.39 10.09 1.97
C PHE A 250 -9.57 9.12 1.82
N ASN A 251 -10.27 8.83 2.90
CA ASN A 251 -11.40 7.90 2.90
C ASN A 251 -12.52 8.38 1.98
N LYS A 252 -12.83 9.70 2.01
CA LYS A 252 -13.85 10.27 1.12
C LYS A 252 -13.47 10.19 -0.36
N ALA A 253 -12.20 10.38 -0.69
CA ALA A 253 -11.71 10.20 -2.06
C ALA A 253 -11.86 8.75 -2.54
N ILE A 254 -11.54 7.77 -1.66
CA ILE A 254 -11.70 6.33 -1.95
C ILE A 254 -13.19 5.97 -2.10
N GLU A 255 -14.05 6.38 -1.17
CA GLU A 255 -15.48 6.12 -1.18
C GLU A 255 -16.10 6.59 -2.50
N LEU A 256 -15.93 7.87 -2.85
CA LEU A 256 -16.46 8.42 -4.11
C LEU A 256 -15.96 7.69 -5.35
N PHE A 257 -14.74 7.20 -5.32
CA PHE A 257 -14.18 6.46 -6.44
C PHE A 257 -14.68 5.02 -6.50
N VAL A 258 -14.78 4.33 -5.38
CA VAL A 258 -15.29 2.96 -5.28
C VAL A 258 -16.77 2.90 -5.65
N ASP A 259 -17.59 3.81 -5.12
CA ASP A 259 -19.04 3.86 -5.39
C ASP A 259 -19.34 4.03 -6.88
N GLN A 260 -18.58 4.88 -7.60
CA GLN A 260 -18.69 5.03 -9.05
C GLN A 260 -18.35 3.75 -9.84
N ASN A 261 -17.72 2.77 -9.20
CA ASN A 261 -17.28 1.53 -9.83
C ASN A 261 -18.03 0.29 -9.35
N TYR A 262 -18.96 0.41 -8.39
CA TYR A 262 -19.91 -0.66 -8.08
C TYR A 262 -20.93 -0.83 -9.21
N ASP A 263 -21.40 0.26 -9.80
CA ASP A 263 -22.42 0.25 -10.87
C ASP A 263 -21.91 -0.29 -12.21
N ASN A 264 -20.60 -0.49 -12.37
CA ASN A 264 -19.95 -0.94 -13.60
C ASN A 264 -19.41 -2.39 -13.52
N ALA A 265 -19.76 -3.15 -12.48
CA ALA A 265 -19.20 -4.48 -12.21
C ALA A 265 -20.05 -5.65 -12.77
#